data_38b7f0143ffb9e58fb23879408325ee6
#
_entry.id   38b7f0143ffb9e58fb23879408325ee6
#
_cell.length_a   1.000
_cell.length_b   1.000
_cell.length_c   1.000
_cell.angle_alpha   90.00
_cell.angle_beta   90.00
_cell.angle_gamma   90.00
#
_symmetry.space_group_name_H-M   'P 1'
#
loop_
_entity.id
_entity.type
_entity.pdbx_description
1 polymer ?
#
loop_
_entity_poly.entity_id
_entity_poly.type
_entity_poly.pdbx_seq_one_letter_code
_entity_poly.pdbx_strand_id
1 'polypeptide(L)'
;MNLNLRPKSLLKCLVFYFTLVSVSFTACKKKDYEVESNVLDSAYLKTKDIYLWTEKLPSITSFKPRNLPDIYELMAKVRSYQPLDQWSFAETKEETEQSEKGASTDFGFMVKFVPGSNEIRVSYVYANSSAGVAGVKRSWRVSKINGRIINRSVQADIDYINDVFFGKPMSAQFEFIKPDETAVEHALQKSTYTLNTVLYSKVYLRGDRKIGYFVFNEFSGATSVAELVSTINEFQNQGVNEVVVDLRYNRGGFVSTQDTLANMLAPKAVGRAQKVMYTYVFNKKYTSWNESYKFYKVGNLDLSRIVFIVSPSSASASELLINNLDPVMDVKLIGETRTYGKPVGFFPIPVFQYNIFPVSFKSVNSLGKADFFAGFPVDKNVADDLVHDFGDESEANLKEALFYLSNNVFSAIAPDRISSVSSAEVQRVSELNNEIADHLPSVTVENRPSRMPPFVRRLQK
;
A
#
# COMPACT_ATOMS: atom_id res chain seq x y z
N MET A 1 -44.33 72.34 22.18
CA MET A 1 -44.40 73.76 21.91
C MET A 1 -43.48 74.00 20.68
N ASN A 2 -44.06 73.96 19.50
CA ASN A 2 -44.21 75.08 18.56
C ASN A 2 -42.91 75.81 18.32
N LEU A 3 -42.41 76.09 17.15
CA LEU A 3 -42.86 76.28 15.78
C LEU A 3 -41.62 76.39 14.87
N ASN A 4 -41.62 75.77 13.72
CA ASN A 4 -41.67 76.35 12.37
C ASN A 4 -40.79 77.59 12.07
N LEU A 5 -39.90 77.51 11.08
CA LEU A 5 -40.14 78.08 9.74
C LEU A 5 -38.81 78.14 8.90
N ARG A 6 -38.92 77.67 7.69
CA ARG A 6 -38.06 78.05 6.50
C ARG A 6 -38.33 79.53 6.18
N PRO A 7 -37.62 80.25 5.23
CA PRO A 7 -37.06 79.78 3.98
C PRO A 7 -35.84 80.54 3.34
N LYS A 8 -35.42 80.00 2.22
CA LYS A 8 -35.01 80.64 0.91
C LYS A 8 -33.68 81.41 0.71
N SER A 9 -32.94 80.88 -0.19
CA SER A 9 -32.38 81.39 -1.44
C SER A 9 -31.14 82.29 -1.38
N LEU A 10 -30.11 81.90 -2.12
CA LEU A 10 -29.71 82.49 -3.38
C LEU A 10 -28.36 81.90 -3.87
N LEU A 11 -28.45 81.36 -4.96
CA LEU A 11 -27.57 81.18 -6.13
C LEU A 11 -26.40 82.18 -6.18
N LYS A 12 -25.14 81.69 -6.23
CA LYS A 12 -24.07 82.31 -7.03
C LYS A 12 -23.12 81.19 -7.55
N CYS A 13 -23.05 81.15 -8.86
CA CYS A 13 -22.13 80.37 -9.68
C CYS A 13 -20.69 80.70 -9.33
N LEU A 14 -19.88 79.66 -9.16
CA LEU A 14 -18.44 79.76 -9.41
C LEU A 14 -18.02 78.53 -10.22
N VAL A 15 -17.76 78.78 -11.48
CA VAL A 15 -17.21 77.78 -12.41
C VAL A 15 -15.75 77.54 -12.03
N PHE A 16 -15.46 76.38 -11.52
CA PHE A 16 -14.09 75.90 -11.38
C PHE A 16 -13.87 74.79 -12.43
N TYR A 17 -13.04 75.13 -13.41
CA TYR A 17 -12.53 74.23 -14.41
C TYR A 17 -11.65 73.18 -13.69
N PHE A 18 -12.18 71.98 -13.51
CA PHE A 18 -11.39 70.85 -13.12
C PHE A 18 -11.09 70.04 -14.39
N THR A 19 -9.88 70.23 -14.91
CA THR A 19 -9.33 69.36 -15.96
C THR A 19 -9.20 67.93 -15.42
N LEU A 20 -10.14 67.05 -15.82
CA LEU A 20 -10.11 65.64 -15.55
C LEU A 20 -9.02 64.98 -16.39
N VAL A 21 -7.83 64.80 -15.83
CA VAL A 21 -6.81 63.93 -16.41
C VAL A 21 -7.32 62.49 -16.20
N SER A 22 -7.94 61.96 -17.24
CA SER A 22 -8.26 60.53 -17.34
C SER A 22 -6.98 59.74 -17.50
N VAL A 23 -6.41 59.27 -16.37
CA VAL A 23 -5.40 58.23 -16.38
C VAL A 23 -6.11 56.94 -16.77
N SER A 24 -5.98 56.57 -18.04
CA SER A 24 -6.39 55.26 -18.53
C SER A 24 -5.48 54.20 -17.90
N PHE A 25 -5.93 53.61 -16.78
CA PHE A 25 -5.37 52.34 -16.35
C PHE A 25 -5.73 51.28 -17.40
N THR A 26 -4.84 51.07 -18.35
CA THR A 26 -4.82 49.84 -19.11
C THR A 26 -4.52 48.69 -18.13
N ALA A 27 -5.58 48.21 -17.46
CA ALA A 27 -5.53 46.90 -16.84
C ALA A 27 -5.22 45.92 -17.97
N CYS A 28 -3.99 45.41 -18.01
CA CYS A 28 -3.70 44.18 -18.73
C CYS A 28 -4.69 43.12 -18.22
N LYS A 29 -5.83 42.98 -18.90
CA LYS A 29 -6.60 41.73 -18.80
C LYS A 29 -5.65 40.64 -19.26
N LYS A 30 -5.08 39.86 -18.32
CA LYS A 30 -4.65 38.54 -18.65
C LYS A 30 -5.84 37.90 -19.36
N LYS A 31 -5.69 37.66 -20.65
CA LYS A 31 -6.55 36.75 -21.35
C LYS A 31 -6.39 35.43 -20.61
N ASP A 32 -7.30 35.12 -19.70
CA ASP A 32 -7.56 33.73 -19.30
C ASP A 32 -8.00 33.08 -20.60
N TYR A 33 -7.05 32.45 -21.26
CA TYR A 33 -7.37 31.46 -22.26
C TYR A 33 -8.14 30.38 -21.46
N GLU A 34 -9.45 30.34 -21.64
CA GLU A 34 -10.19 29.10 -21.44
C GLU A 34 -9.61 28.09 -22.43
N VAL A 35 -8.50 27.50 -22.02
CA VAL A 35 -8.02 26.27 -22.64
C VAL A 35 -9.12 25.29 -22.34
N GLU A 36 -9.89 24.87 -23.37
CA GLU A 36 -10.73 23.67 -23.25
C GLU A 36 -9.89 22.63 -22.52
N SER A 37 -10.26 22.33 -21.27
CA SER A 37 -9.41 21.56 -20.38
C SER A 37 -9.45 20.10 -20.85
N ASN A 38 -8.50 19.76 -21.72
CA ASN A 38 -8.30 18.38 -22.15
C ASN A 38 -7.87 17.56 -20.94
N VAL A 39 -8.41 16.34 -20.82
CA VAL A 39 -8.12 15.43 -19.71
C VAL A 39 -6.62 15.20 -19.53
N LEU A 40 -5.86 15.06 -20.61
CA LEU A 40 -4.42 14.82 -20.57
C LEU A 40 -3.61 16.05 -20.13
N ASP A 41 -4.00 17.26 -20.60
CA ASP A 41 -3.38 18.50 -20.14
C ASP A 41 -3.62 18.71 -18.64
N SER A 42 -4.87 18.50 -18.19
CA SER A 42 -5.25 18.62 -16.79
C SER A 42 -4.50 17.61 -15.91
N ALA A 43 -4.42 16.36 -16.35
CA ALA A 43 -3.68 15.30 -15.67
C ALA A 43 -2.20 15.67 -15.52
N TYR A 44 -1.57 16.12 -16.61
CA TYR A 44 -0.16 16.51 -16.57
C TYR A 44 0.11 17.72 -15.67
N LEU A 45 -0.70 18.77 -15.77
CA LEU A 45 -0.51 19.97 -14.96
C LEU A 45 -0.68 19.69 -13.47
N LYS A 46 -1.70 18.90 -13.09
CA LYS A 46 -1.92 18.48 -11.70
C LYS A 46 -0.79 17.57 -11.21
N THR A 47 -0.37 16.61 -12.03
CA THR A 47 0.79 15.76 -11.73
C THR A 47 2.02 16.61 -11.47
N LYS A 48 2.40 17.47 -12.42
CA LYS A 48 3.61 18.30 -12.30
C LYS A 48 3.59 19.20 -11.08
N ASP A 49 2.42 19.65 -10.68
CA ASP A 49 2.26 20.53 -9.53
C ASP A 49 2.61 19.83 -8.20
N ILE A 50 2.13 18.61 -7.99
CA ILE A 50 2.28 17.89 -6.72
C ILE A 50 3.43 16.88 -6.70
N TYR A 51 3.91 16.45 -7.86
CA TYR A 51 4.89 15.39 -8.00
C TYR A 51 6.12 15.60 -7.10
N LEU A 52 6.52 14.61 -6.36
CA LEU A 52 7.65 14.70 -5.41
C LEU A 52 8.93 15.19 -6.10
N TRP A 53 9.17 14.77 -7.34
CA TRP A 53 10.31 15.14 -8.17
C TRP A 53 9.88 16.09 -9.32
N THR A 54 9.11 17.12 -8.98
CA THR A 54 8.52 18.05 -9.98
C THR A 54 9.56 18.68 -10.89
N GLU A 55 10.79 18.87 -10.42
CA GLU A 55 11.91 19.43 -11.20
C GLU A 55 12.38 18.49 -12.32
N LYS A 56 12.07 17.20 -12.26
CA LYS A 56 12.39 16.25 -13.34
C LYS A 56 11.42 16.34 -14.51
N LEU A 57 10.22 16.85 -14.29
CA LEU A 57 9.22 16.94 -15.34
C LEU A 57 9.41 18.20 -16.20
N PRO A 58 9.38 18.10 -17.53
CA PRO A 58 9.55 19.23 -18.45
C PRO A 58 8.35 20.21 -18.40
N SER A 59 8.37 21.26 -19.23
CA SER A 59 7.19 22.09 -19.46
C SER A 59 6.10 21.32 -20.18
N ILE A 60 4.83 21.73 -20.08
CA ILE A 60 3.73 21.08 -20.80
C ILE A 60 3.94 21.11 -22.32
N THR A 61 4.53 22.19 -22.85
CA THR A 61 4.85 22.31 -24.28
C THR A 61 5.91 21.32 -24.75
N SER A 62 6.83 20.93 -23.86
CA SER A 62 7.86 19.92 -24.15
C SER A 62 7.35 18.50 -23.89
N PHE A 63 6.51 18.31 -22.88
CA PHE A 63 5.91 16.99 -22.56
C PHE A 63 4.91 16.55 -23.62
N LYS A 64 4.12 17.51 -24.15
CA LYS A 64 3.07 17.29 -25.17
C LYS A 64 2.07 16.21 -24.75
N PRO A 65 1.26 16.45 -23.68
CA PRO A 65 0.33 15.44 -23.17
C PRO A 65 -0.66 14.95 -24.23
N ARG A 66 -1.18 15.86 -25.07
CA ARG A 66 -2.17 15.57 -26.11
C ARG A 66 -1.70 14.62 -27.22
N ASN A 67 -0.38 14.35 -27.29
CA ASN A 67 0.19 13.40 -28.25
C ASN A 67 0.15 11.95 -27.71
N LEU A 68 -0.30 11.74 -26.47
CA LEU A 68 -0.43 10.42 -25.85
C LEU A 68 -1.84 9.87 -26.09
N PRO A 69 -2.01 8.55 -26.19
CA PRO A 69 -3.29 7.93 -26.49
C PRO A 69 -4.30 8.11 -25.34
N ASP A 70 -3.84 8.05 -24.09
CA ASP A 70 -4.70 8.09 -22.90
C ASP A 70 -3.95 8.53 -21.64
N ILE A 71 -4.67 8.56 -20.52
CA ILE A 71 -4.15 8.96 -19.21
C ILE A 71 -3.19 7.93 -18.61
N TYR A 72 -3.32 6.66 -18.96
CA TYR A 72 -2.44 5.58 -18.46
C TYR A 72 -1.05 5.71 -19.07
N GLU A 73 -0.99 5.94 -20.38
CA GLU A 73 0.26 6.23 -21.09
C GLU A 73 0.89 7.56 -20.65
N LEU A 74 0.07 8.55 -20.24
CA LEU A 74 0.58 9.76 -19.66
C LEU A 74 1.32 9.48 -18.35
N MET A 75 0.72 8.70 -17.45
CA MET A 75 1.37 8.35 -16.18
C MET A 75 2.59 7.45 -16.38
N ALA A 76 2.56 6.53 -17.33
CA ALA A 76 3.72 5.74 -17.72
C ALA A 76 4.88 6.64 -18.21
N LYS A 77 4.57 7.63 -19.04
CA LYS A 77 5.57 8.64 -19.49
C LYS A 77 6.08 9.50 -18.33
N VAL A 78 5.24 9.88 -17.36
CA VAL A 78 5.68 10.57 -16.14
C VAL A 78 6.75 9.76 -15.41
N ARG A 79 6.49 8.46 -15.17
CA ARG A 79 7.47 7.56 -14.53
C ARG A 79 8.80 7.52 -15.26
N SER A 80 8.81 7.60 -16.59
CA SER A 80 10.05 7.56 -17.38
C SER A 80 11.03 8.70 -17.10
N TYR A 81 10.58 9.82 -16.50
CA TYR A 81 11.44 10.94 -16.12
C TYR A 81 12.15 10.75 -14.77
N GLN A 82 11.72 9.77 -13.97
CA GLN A 82 12.32 9.47 -12.67
C GLN A 82 12.40 7.95 -12.46
N PRO A 83 13.59 7.35 -12.60
CA PRO A 83 13.75 5.90 -12.46
C PRO A 83 13.32 5.32 -11.09
N LEU A 84 13.28 6.15 -10.04
CA LEU A 84 12.77 5.75 -8.73
C LEU A 84 11.24 5.72 -8.67
N ASP A 85 10.55 6.32 -9.64
CA ASP A 85 9.09 6.27 -9.71
C ASP A 85 8.63 5.06 -10.51
N GLN A 86 8.20 4.04 -9.83
CA GLN A 86 7.57 2.85 -10.41
C GLN A 86 6.05 2.80 -10.14
N TRP A 87 5.50 3.81 -9.44
CA TRP A 87 4.19 3.70 -8.79
C TRP A 87 3.17 4.77 -9.20
N SER A 88 3.58 5.85 -9.85
CA SER A 88 2.60 6.83 -10.34
C SER A 88 1.68 6.20 -11.38
N PHE A 89 0.36 6.28 -11.18
CA PHE A 89 -0.65 5.66 -12.04
C PHE A 89 -1.93 6.48 -12.16
N ALA A 90 -2.86 6.01 -12.95
CA ALA A 90 -4.24 6.52 -13.03
C ALA A 90 -5.21 5.35 -12.99
N GLU A 91 -6.43 5.61 -12.53
CA GLU A 91 -7.57 4.70 -12.59
C GLU A 91 -8.86 5.48 -12.73
N THR A 92 -9.95 4.81 -13.02
CA THR A 92 -11.28 5.42 -13.03
C THR A 92 -11.73 5.70 -11.59
N LYS A 93 -12.64 6.66 -11.42
CA LYS A 93 -13.24 6.93 -10.10
C LYS A 93 -13.98 5.72 -9.54
N GLU A 94 -14.59 4.92 -10.42
CA GLU A 94 -15.27 3.70 -10.03
C GLU A 94 -14.32 2.65 -9.45
N GLU A 95 -13.17 2.44 -10.08
CA GLU A 95 -12.11 1.56 -9.57
C GLU A 95 -11.61 2.03 -8.20
N THR A 96 -11.36 3.35 -8.04
CA THR A 96 -10.98 3.93 -6.75
C THR A 96 -12.01 3.64 -5.66
N GLU A 97 -13.31 3.88 -5.95
CA GLU A 97 -14.39 3.64 -4.99
C GLU A 97 -14.52 2.16 -4.58
N GLN A 98 -14.29 1.24 -5.50
CA GLN A 98 -14.31 -0.20 -5.20
C GLN A 98 -13.15 -0.57 -4.26
N SER A 99 -11.94 -0.11 -4.55
CA SER A 99 -10.77 -0.33 -3.71
C SER A 99 -10.93 0.24 -2.30
N GLU A 100 -11.53 1.44 -2.17
CA GLU A 100 -11.78 2.09 -0.87
C GLU A 100 -12.76 1.31 0.03
N LYS A 101 -13.64 0.50 -0.54
CA LYS A 101 -14.63 -0.32 0.21
C LYS A 101 -14.03 -1.58 0.84
N GLY A 102 -12.78 -1.90 0.57
CA GLY A 102 -12.15 -3.14 1.05
C GLY A 102 -12.82 -4.40 0.52
N ALA A 103 -13.36 -4.32 -0.70
CA ALA A 103 -13.94 -5.45 -1.41
C ALA A 103 -13.02 -5.86 -2.56
N SER A 104 -12.89 -7.15 -2.79
CA SER A 104 -12.20 -7.70 -3.96
C SER A 104 -13.16 -8.47 -4.83
N THR A 105 -12.88 -8.55 -6.12
CA THR A 105 -13.64 -9.35 -7.10
C THR A 105 -12.69 -10.27 -7.83
N ASP A 106 -12.43 -11.41 -7.24
CA ASP A 106 -11.52 -12.44 -7.75
C ASP A 106 -11.93 -13.83 -7.21
N PHE A 107 -11.07 -14.84 -7.38
CA PHE A 107 -11.29 -16.18 -6.83
C PHE A 107 -11.05 -16.25 -5.31
N GLY A 108 -10.34 -15.27 -4.74
CA GLY A 108 -10.03 -15.17 -3.32
C GLY A 108 -8.86 -16.01 -2.84
N PHE A 109 -7.98 -16.41 -3.74
CA PHE A 109 -6.72 -17.06 -3.38
C PHE A 109 -5.62 -16.69 -4.36
N MET A 110 -4.40 -16.84 -3.92
CA MET A 110 -3.22 -16.65 -4.76
C MET A 110 -2.34 -17.88 -4.77
N VAL A 111 -1.53 -17.97 -5.81
CA VAL A 111 -0.60 -19.07 -6.03
C VAL A 111 0.83 -18.56 -6.15
N LYS A 112 1.78 -19.42 -5.83
CA LYS A 112 3.21 -19.20 -6.07
C LYS A 112 3.85 -20.45 -6.64
N PHE A 113 4.84 -20.25 -7.49
CA PHE A 113 5.74 -21.31 -7.93
C PHE A 113 6.73 -21.64 -6.80
N VAL A 114 7.00 -22.95 -6.64
CA VAL A 114 8.00 -23.44 -5.69
C VAL A 114 9.37 -23.47 -6.35
N PRO A 115 10.41 -22.83 -5.77
CA PRO A 115 11.77 -22.90 -6.29
C PRO A 115 12.25 -24.36 -6.41
N GLY A 116 12.98 -24.67 -7.48
CA GLY A 116 13.53 -26.01 -7.71
C GLY A 116 12.53 -27.06 -8.21
N SER A 117 11.25 -26.68 -8.42
CA SER A 117 10.21 -27.57 -8.94
C SER A 117 9.29 -26.84 -9.91
N ASN A 118 8.43 -27.58 -10.63
CA ASN A 118 7.33 -27.00 -11.42
C ASN A 118 6.03 -26.87 -10.60
N GLU A 119 6.08 -27.13 -9.30
CA GLU A 119 4.90 -27.06 -8.48
C GLU A 119 4.40 -25.63 -8.32
N ILE A 120 3.09 -25.48 -8.40
CA ILE A 120 2.35 -24.28 -8.05
C ILE A 120 1.57 -24.61 -6.79
N ARG A 121 1.69 -23.79 -5.76
CA ARG A 121 0.96 -23.98 -4.51
C ARG A 121 0.16 -22.75 -4.14
N VAL A 122 -0.97 -22.99 -3.50
CA VAL A 122 -1.77 -21.92 -2.90
C VAL A 122 -0.96 -21.25 -1.80
N SER A 123 -0.76 -19.96 -1.92
CA SER A 123 0.01 -19.14 -0.97
C SER A 123 -0.86 -18.58 0.17
N TYR A 124 -2.07 -18.16 -0.14
CA TYR A 124 -3.08 -17.74 0.83
C TYR A 124 -4.49 -17.82 0.25
N VAL A 125 -5.48 -17.80 1.13
CA VAL A 125 -6.91 -17.83 0.77
C VAL A 125 -7.67 -16.87 1.69
N TYR A 126 -8.58 -16.09 1.11
CA TYR A 126 -9.55 -15.29 1.86
C TYR A 126 -10.78 -16.12 2.18
N ALA A 127 -11.13 -16.23 3.46
CA ALA A 127 -12.16 -17.15 3.95
C ALA A 127 -13.55 -16.93 3.34
N ASN A 128 -13.90 -15.66 3.06
CA ASN A 128 -15.23 -15.28 2.54
C ASN A 128 -15.33 -15.36 1.02
N SER A 129 -14.27 -15.72 0.33
CA SER A 129 -14.19 -15.83 -1.13
C SER A 129 -14.76 -17.14 -1.67
N SER A 130 -14.88 -17.23 -2.99
CA SER A 130 -15.28 -18.48 -3.68
C SER A 130 -14.34 -19.65 -3.31
N ALA A 131 -13.03 -19.44 -3.29
CA ALA A 131 -12.07 -20.46 -2.90
C ALA A 131 -12.16 -20.82 -1.41
N GLY A 132 -12.32 -19.82 -0.53
CA GLY A 132 -12.45 -20.03 0.90
C GLY A 132 -13.70 -20.83 1.26
N VAL A 133 -14.85 -20.47 0.68
CA VAL A 133 -16.12 -21.20 0.85
C VAL A 133 -16.03 -22.63 0.31
N ALA A 134 -15.29 -22.84 -0.79
CA ALA A 134 -15.03 -24.19 -1.33
C ALA A 134 -14.04 -25.00 -0.46
N GLY A 135 -13.44 -24.39 0.57
CA GLY A 135 -12.52 -25.05 1.48
C GLY A 135 -11.09 -25.21 0.95
N VAL A 136 -10.72 -24.46 -0.07
CA VAL A 136 -9.33 -24.39 -0.55
C VAL A 136 -8.44 -23.84 0.57
N LYS A 137 -7.23 -24.37 0.72
CA LYS A 137 -6.30 -23.96 1.77
C LYS A 137 -4.91 -23.69 1.22
N ARG A 138 -4.13 -22.89 1.96
CA ARG A 138 -2.68 -22.72 1.75
C ARG A 138 -2.03 -24.12 1.68
N SER A 139 -0.91 -24.19 1.01
CA SER A 139 -0.11 -25.39 0.76
C SER A 139 -0.67 -26.38 -0.27
N TRP A 140 -1.95 -26.33 -0.60
CA TRP A 140 -2.50 -27.19 -1.64
C TRP A 140 -1.78 -26.95 -2.97
N ARG A 141 -1.40 -28.03 -3.65
CA ARG A 141 -0.76 -27.96 -4.97
C ARG A 141 -1.83 -27.79 -6.06
N VAL A 142 -1.68 -26.82 -6.94
CA VAL A 142 -2.53 -26.67 -8.13
C VAL A 142 -1.94 -27.56 -9.21
N SER A 143 -2.64 -28.66 -9.55
CA SER A 143 -2.19 -29.62 -10.56
C SER A 143 -2.64 -29.22 -11.95
N LYS A 144 -3.87 -28.70 -12.08
CA LYS A 144 -4.42 -28.23 -13.38
C LYS A 144 -5.33 -27.02 -13.22
N ILE A 145 -5.38 -26.21 -14.27
CA ILE A 145 -6.34 -25.11 -14.43
C ILE A 145 -7.06 -25.33 -15.75
N ASN A 146 -8.38 -25.52 -15.72
CA ASN A 146 -9.22 -25.88 -16.90
C ASN A 146 -8.63 -27.10 -17.69
N GLY A 147 -8.16 -28.10 -16.97
CA GLY A 147 -7.54 -29.29 -17.54
C GLY A 147 -6.09 -29.11 -18.02
N ARG A 148 -5.54 -27.88 -18.04
CA ARG A 148 -4.18 -27.57 -18.46
C ARG A 148 -3.21 -27.71 -17.30
N ILE A 149 -2.14 -28.47 -17.51
CA ILE A 149 -0.96 -28.53 -16.61
C ILE A 149 -0.09 -27.31 -16.92
N ILE A 150 0.34 -26.61 -15.90
CA ILE A 150 1.12 -25.38 -16.03
C ILE A 150 2.62 -25.69 -15.92
N ASN A 151 3.40 -25.16 -16.87
CA ASN A 151 4.85 -25.24 -16.86
C ASN A 151 5.45 -23.83 -16.80
N ARG A 152 6.06 -23.47 -15.68
CA ARG A 152 6.68 -22.14 -15.46
C ARG A 152 7.82 -21.79 -16.45
N SER A 153 8.35 -22.77 -17.19
CA SER A 153 9.37 -22.53 -18.21
C SER A 153 8.77 -22.16 -19.57
N VAL A 154 7.44 -22.16 -19.68
CA VAL A 154 6.69 -21.84 -20.89
C VAL A 154 5.94 -20.51 -20.67
N GLN A 155 6.36 -19.45 -21.36
CA GLN A 155 5.78 -18.12 -21.20
C GLN A 155 4.25 -18.15 -21.41
N ALA A 156 3.76 -18.87 -22.40
CA ALA A 156 2.31 -19.02 -22.65
C ALA A 156 1.53 -19.65 -21.48
N ASP A 157 2.19 -20.37 -20.55
CA ASP A 157 1.55 -20.87 -19.33
C ASP A 157 1.51 -19.80 -18.26
N ILE A 158 2.53 -18.95 -18.16
CA ILE A 158 2.54 -17.78 -17.28
C ILE A 158 1.46 -16.79 -17.71
N ASP A 159 1.41 -16.45 -19.01
CA ASP A 159 0.38 -15.58 -19.57
C ASP A 159 -1.02 -16.14 -19.33
N TYR A 160 -1.19 -17.47 -19.42
CA TYR A 160 -2.46 -18.13 -19.14
C TYR A 160 -2.88 -18.04 -17.68
N ILE A 161 -1.95 -18.23 -16.72
CA ILE A 161 -2.25 -17.99 -15.29
C ILE A 161 -2.71 -16.55 -15.08
N ASN A 162 -1.96 -15.58 -15.62
CA ASN A 162 -2.27 -14.16 -15.50
C ASN A 162 -3.66 -13.85 -16.09
N ASP A 163 -4.01 -14.41 -17.25
CA ASP A 163 -5.34 -14.24 -17.84
C ASP A 163 -6.45 -14.86 -16.96
N VAL A 164 -6.24 -16.05 -16.42
CA VAL A 164 -7.22 -16.70 -15.54
C VAL A 164 -7.42 -15.90 -14.26
N PHE A 165 -6.36 -15.49 -13.57
CA PHE A 165 -6.48 -14.78 -12.30
C PHE A 165 -6.90 -13.31 -12.46
N PHE A 166 -6.34 -12.59 -13.42
CA PHE A 166 -6.48 -11.14 -13.55
C PHE A 166 -7.20 -10.68 -14.83
N GLY A 167 -7.36 -11.58 -15.82
CA GLY A 167 -8.05 -11.29 -17.06
C GLY A 167 -9.57 -11.40 -16.95
N LYS A 168 -10.23 -11.46 -18.13
CA LYS A 168 -11.68 -11.46 -18.27
C LYS A 168 -12.41 -12.72 -17.79
N PRO A 169 -11.82 -13.95 -17.79
CA PRO A 169 -12.57 -15.13 -17.36
C PRO A 169 -13.12 -14.96 -15.93
N MET A 170 -14.43 -15.17 -15.78
CA MET A 170 -15.13 -15.03 -14.49
C MET A 170 -15.22 -16.36 -13.73
N SER A 171 -14.81 -17.47 -14.34
CA SER A 171 -14.78 -18.80 -13.72
C SER A 171 -13.64 -19.64 -14.24
N ALA A 172 -13.15 -20.57 -13.44
CA ALA A 172 -12.17 -21.57 -13.85
C ALA A 172 -12.34 -22.85 -13.01
N GLN A 173 -11.99 -23.98 -13.64
CA GLN A 173 -11.89 -25.28 -12.98
C GLN A 173 -10.46 -25.46 -12.45
N PHE A 174 -10.32 -25.69 -11.17
CA PHE A 174 -9.04 -25.98 -10.55
C PHE A 174 -9.02 -27.41 -10.05
N GLU A 175 -7.97 -28.17 -10.40
CA GLU A 175 -7.63 -29.42 -9.78
C GLU A 175 -6.53 -29.18 -8.74
N PHE A 176 -6.81 -29.50 -7.49
CA PHE A 176 -5.87 -29.39 -6.38
C PHE A 176 -5.45 -30.74 -5.87
N ILE A 177 -4.22 -30.83 -5.40
CA ILE A 177 -3.72 -31.96 -4.63
C ILE A 177 -3.48 -31.49 -3.19
N LYS A 178 -4.16 -32.11 -2.25
CA LYS A 178 -4.02 -31.82 -0.82
C LYS A 178 -2.69 -32.36 -0.26
N PRO A 179 -2.28 -31.96 0.96
CA PRO A 179 -1.08 -32.49 1.61
C PRO A 179 -1.09 -34.02 1.83
N ASP A 180 -2.27 -34.63 1.89
CA ASP A 180 -2.45 -36.09 1.99
C ASP A 180 -2.48 -36.79 0.60
N GLU A 181 -2.05 -36.10 -0.46
CA GLU A 181 -2.06 -36.52 -1.86
C GLU A 181 -3.46 -36.80 -2.44
N THR A 182 -4.54 -36.42 -1.75
CA THR A 182 -5.90 -36.51 -2.29
C THR A 182 -6.14 -35.42 -3.34
N ALA A 183 -6.57 -35.83 -4.55
CA ALA A 183 -6.99 -34.90 -5.59
C ALA A 183 -8.44 -34.45 -5.36
N VAL A 184 -8.69 -33.15 -5.55
CA VAL A 184 -10.03 -32.55 -5.52
C VAL A 184 -10.17 -31.53 -6.63
N GLU A 185 -11.38 -31.42 -7.19
CA GLU A 185 -11.70 -30.43 -8.23
C GLU A 185 -12.71 -29.42 -7.69
N HIS A 186 -12.48 -28.15 -7.99
CA HIS A 186 -13.38 -27.06 -7.69
C HIS A 186 -13.58 -26.16 -8.90
N ALA A 187 -14.86 -25.98 -9.29
CA ALA A 187 -15.24 -24.91 -10.20
C ALA A 187 -15.42 -23.62 -9.39
N LEU A 188 -14.48 -22.70 -9.52
CA LEU A 188 -14.49 -21.44 -8.79
C LEU A 188 -14.96 -20.30 -9.69
N GLN A 189 -15.61 -19.30 -9.07
CA GLN A 189 -16.05 -18.10 -9.74
C GLN A 189 -15.45 -16.88 -9.09
N LYS A 190 -15.05 -15.89 -9.90
CA LYS A 190 -14.73 -14.56 -9.38
C LYS A 190 -16.01 -13.95 -8.84
N SER A 191 -16.02 -13.58 -7.59
CA SER A 191 -17.15 -12.94 -6.92
C SER A 191 -16.66 -11.81 -6.03
N THR A 192 -17.50 -10.82 -5.81
CA THR A 192 -17.21 -9.76 -4.86
C THR A 192 -17.42 -10.27 -3.43
N TYR A 193 -16.42 -10.09 -2.58
CA TYR A 193 -16.45 -10.45 -1.16
C TYR A 193 -15.74 -9.41 -0.32
N THR A 194 -16.07 -9.37 0.97
CA THR A 194 -15.33 -8.55 1.95
C THR A 194 -14.08 -9.31 2.39
N LEU A 195 -12.94 -8.62 2.33
CA LEU A 195 -11.66 -9.17 2.76
C LEU A 195 -11.67 -9.48 4.27
N ASN A 196 -11.15 -10.64 4.63
CA ASN A 196 -10.66 -10.92 5.98
C ASN A 196 -9.14 -10.74 5.94
N THR A 197 -8.65 -9.64 6.48
CA THR A 197 -7.25 -9.22 6.30
C THR A 197 -6.29 -9.87 7.30
N VAL A 198 -6.78 -10.29 8.47
CA VAL A 198 -6.08 -11.19 9.38
C VAL A 198 -6.42 -12.63 8.99
N LEU A 199 -5.53 -13.27 8.24
CA LEU A 199 -5.76 -14.62 7.71
C LEU A 199 -5.64 -15.72 8.77
N TYR A 200 -4.81 -15.49 9.79
CA TYR A 200 -4.55 -16.44 10.87
C TYR A 200 -4.02 -15.73 12.11
N SER A 201 -4.37 -16.23 13.31
CA SER A 201 -3.77 -15.80 14.56
C SER A 201 -3.72 -16.91 15.59
N LYS A 202 -2.66 -16.94 16.41
CA LYS A 202 -2.47 -17.95 17.48
C LYS A 202 -1.46 -17.45 18.52
N VAL A 203 -1.57 -17.92 19.75
CA VAL A 203 -0.59 -17.71 20.80
C VAL A 203 0.20 -18.99 21.04
N TYR A 204 1.53 -18.87 21.08
CA TYR A 204 2.47 -19.96 21.38
C TYR A 204 3.11 -19.76 22.75
N LEU A 205 3.27 -20.83 23.50
CA LEU A 205 3.93 -20.81 24.79
C LEU A 205 5.37 -21.32 24.65
N ARG A 206 6.33 -20.56 25.15
CA ARG A 206 7.76 -20.90 25.16
C ARG A 206 8.38 -20.48 26.50
N GLY A 207 8.32 -21.39 27.47
CA GLY A 207 8.69 -21.07 28.84
C GLY A 207 7.76 -20.00 29.43
N ASP A 208 8.31 -18.89 29.87
CA ASP A 208 7.60 -17.72 30.39
C ASP A 208 7.12 -16.75 29.27
N ARG A 209 7.47 -17.03 28.02
CA ARG A 209 7.10 -16.20 26.88
C ARG A 209 5.80 -16.67 26.27
N LYS A 210 4.90 -15.72 26.06
CA LYS A 210 3.65 -15.89 25.32
C LYS A 210 3.76 -15.11 24.03
N ILE A 211 3.96 -15.82 22.93
CA ILE A 211 4.25 -15.27 21.61
C ILE A 211 2.97 -15.24 20.80
N GLY A 212 2.45 -14.05 20.52
CA GLY A 212 1.35 -13.85 19.59
C GLY A 212 1.87 -13.85 18.16
N TYR A 213 1.29 -14.67 17.30
CA TYR A 213 1.55 -14.70 15.87
C TYR A 213 0.27 -14.40 15.11
N PHE A 214 0.34 -13.53 14.12
CA PHE A 214 -0.75 -13.32 13.18
C PHE A 214 -0.25 -13.00 11.78
N VAL A 215 -1.03 -13.48 10.80
CA VAL A 215 -0.80 -13.23 9.37
C VAL A 215 -1.72 -12.10 8.95
N PHE A 216 -1.13 -10.98 8.52
CA PHE A 216 -1.84 -9.79 8.13
C PHE A 216 -1.56 -9.46 6.68
N ASN A 217 -2.59 -9.60 5.82
CA ASN A 217 -2.41 -9.61 4.37
C ASN A 217 -2.66 -8.26 3.68
N GLU A 218 -3.40 -7.33 4.31
CA GLU A 218 -3.70 -6.04 3.68
C GLU A 218 -4.11 -4.97 4.70
N PHE A 219 -3.68 -3.75 4.50
CA PHE A 219 -4.08 -2.58 5.29
C PHE A 219 -5.37 -1.95 4.72
N SER A 220 -6.47 -2.67 4.74
CA SER A 220 -7.74 -2.36 4.06
C SER A 220 -8.74 -1.64 4.98
N GLY A 221 -8.44 -0.40 5.35
CA GLY A 221 -9.38 0.51 6.03
C GLY A 221 -10.05 -0.06 7.28
N ALA A 222 -11.35 0.20 7.42
CA ALA A 222 -12.12 -0.10 8.63
C ALA A 222 -12.18 -1.61 8.95
N THR A 223 -12.25 -2.47 7.95
CA THR A 223 -12.28 -3.93 8.12
C THR A 223 -10.99 -4.41 8.78
N SER A 224 -9.84 -4.01 8.25
CA SER A 224 -8.54 -4.35 8.85
C SER A 224 -8.41 -3.84 10.27
N VAL A 225 -8.86 -2.60 10.54
CA VAL A 225 -8.81 -2.03 11.89
C VAL A 225 -9.62 -2.87 12.87
N ALA A 226 -10.83 -3.31 12.50
CA ALA A 226 -11.68 -4.13 13.37
C ALA A 226 -11.02 -5.49 13.68
N GLU A 227 -10.45 -6.15 12.67
CA GLU A 227 -9.78 -7.45 12.85
C GLU A 227 -8.48 -7.31 13.66
N LEU A 228 -7.69 -6.25 13.44
CA LEU A 228 -6.49 -5.96 14.23
C LEU A 228 -6.84 -5.69 15.69
N VAL A 229 -7.88 -4.88 15.96
CA VAL A 229 -8.37 -4.63 17.33
C VAL A 229 -8.76 -5.93 18.01
N SER A 230 -9.52 -6.79 17.32
CA SER A 230 -9.92 -8.09 17.85
C SER A 230 -8.70 -8.98 18.17
N THR A 231 -7.76 -9.11 17.23
CA THR A 231 -6.55 -9.94 17.39
C THR A 231 -5.66 -9.41 18.54
N ILE A 232 -5.43 -8.11 18.60
CA ILE A 232 -4.58 -7.53 19.64
C ILE A 232 -5.26 -7.62 21.03
N ASN A 233 -6.57 -7.46 21.11
CA ASN A 233 -7.32 -7.67 22.37
C ASN A 233 -7.22 -9.12 22.84
N GLU A 234 -7.34 -10.08 21.92
CA GLU A 234 -7.14 -11.50 22.25
C GLU A 234 -5.74 -11.78 22.80
N PHE A 235 -4.70 -11.20 22.17
CA PHE A 235 -3.33 -11.29 22.66
C PHE A 235 -3.15 -10.67 24.06
N GLN A 236 -3.75 -9.51 24.31
CA GLN A 236 -3.74 -8.86 25.63
C GLN A 236 -4.40 -9.74 26.69
N ASN A 237 -5.58 -10.30 26.40
CA ASN A 237 -6.33 -11.17 27.30
C ASN A 237 -5.55 -12.44 27.66
N GLN A 238 -4.77 -12.98 26.71
CA GLN A 238 -3.89 -14.13 26.95
C GLN A 238 -2.54 -13.75 27.60
N GLY A 239 -2.25 -12.48 27.78
CA GLY A 239 -1.02 -11.98 28.39
C GLY A 239 0.21 -12.14 27.49
N VAL A 240 0.03 -11.97 26.17
CA VAL A 240 1.12 -11.97 25.19
C VAL A 240 2.14 -10.88 25.52
N ASN A 241 3.42 -11.27 25.48
CA ASN A 241 4.56 -10.39 25.77
C ASN A 241 5.60 -10.32 24.63
N GLU A 242 5.40 -11.11 23.56
CA GLU A 242 6.19 -11.10 22.33
C GLU A 242 5.25 -11.22 21.13
N VAL A 243 5.57 -10.58 20.00
CA VAL A 243 4.72 -10.63 18.81
C VAL A 243 5.52 -10.92 17.55
N VAL A 244 4.96 -11.78 16.70
CA VAL A 244 5.36 -12.01 15.31
C VAL A 244 4.23 -11.55 14.41
N VAL A 245 4.53 -10.63 13.49
CA VAL A 245 3.60 -10.16 12.46
C VAL A 245 4.06 -10.69 11.11
N ASP A 246 3.24 -11.51 10.49
CA ASP A 246 3.53 -12.06 9.16
C ASP A 246 2.94 -11.17 8.07
N LEU A 247 3.81 -10.46 7.38
CA LEU A 247 3.50 -9.53 6.29
C LEU A 247 3.99 -10.05 4.93
N ARG A 248 4.36 -11.33 4.81
CA ARG A 248 5.05 -11.85 3.61
C ARG A 248 4.28 -11.66 2.30
N TYR A 249 2.98 -11.48 2.33
CA TYR A 249 2.15 -11.22 1.14
C TYR A 249 1.44 -9.86 1.19
N ASN A 250 1.74 -9.04 2.21
CA ASN A 250 1.08 -7.76 2.43
C ASN A 250 1.69 -6.65 1.56
N ARG A 251 1.00 -6.25 0.52
CA ARG A 251 1.43 -5.18 -0.39
C ARG A 251 1.16 -3.76 0.11
N GLY A 252 0.67 -3.63 1.33
CA GLY A 252 0.40 -2.33 1.95
C GLY A 252 -1.09 -2.02 2.04
N GLY A 253 -1.46 -0.78 1.77
CA GLY A 253 -2.82 -0.24 1.87
C GLY A 253 -2.84 1.10 2.59
N PHE A 254 -3.89 1.38 3.36
CA PHE A 254 -4.10 2.66 4.02
C PHE A 254 -3.07 2.94 5.12
N VAL A 255 -2.46 4.13 5.08
CA VAL A 255 -1.53 4.58 6.12
C VAL A 255 -2.24 4.75 7.47
N SER A 256 -3.51 5.15 7.49
CA SER A 256 -4.29 5.25 8.74
C SER A 256 -4.46 3.90 9.45
N THR A 257 -4.55 2.80 8.70
CA THR A 257 -4.57 1.44 9.25
C THR A 257 -3.19 1.07 9.79
N GLN A 258 -2.12 1.45 9.08
CA GLN A 258 -0.74 1.27 9.54
C GLN A 258 -0.50 2.07 10.84
N ASP A 259 -0.94 3.32 10.91
CA ASP A 259 -0.83 4.15 12.12
C ASP A 259 -1.51 3.48 13.31
N THR A 260 -2.71 2.93 13.08
CA THR A 260 -3.45 2.21 14.12
C THR A 260 -2.67 1.00 14.63
N LEU A 261 -2.15 0.16 13.73
CA LEU A 261 -1.36 -1.01 14.11
C LEU A 261 -0.04 -0.61 14.80
N ALA A 262 0.66 0.41 14.29
CA ALA A 262 1.87 0.93 14.92
C ALA A 262 1.61 1.40 16.36
N ASN A 263 0.49 2.08 16.59
CA ASN A 263 0.08 2.54 17.92
C ASN A 263 -0.33 1.39 18.87
N MET A 264 -0.83 0.28 18.33
CA MET A 264 -1.10 -0.93 19.13
C MET A 264 0.19 -1.65 19.53
N LEU A 265 1.19 -1.70 18.65
CA LEU A 265 2.43 -2.47 18.82
C LEU A 265 3.53 -1.68 19.55
N ALA A 266 3.57 -0.37 19.43
CA ALA A 266 4.61 0.48 20.03
C ALA A 266 4.68 0.33 21.56
N PRO A 267 5.87 0.44 22.18
CA PRO A 267 6.03 0.45 23.63
C PRO A 267 5.17 1.54 24.29
N LYS A 268 4.65 1.25 25.47
CA LYS A 268 3.80 2.20 26.23
C LYS A 268 4.51 3.55 26.49
N ALA A 269 5.80 3.50 26.79
CA ALA A 269 6.60 4.70 27.04
C ALA A 269 6.68 5.62 25.80
N VAL A 270 6.76 5.04 24.60
CA VAL A 270 6.80 5.75 23.32
C VAL A 270 5.51 6.53 23.07
N GLY A 271 4.38 5.87 23.25
CA GLY A 271 3.06 6.50 23.08
C GLY A 271 2.77 7.56 24.13
N ARG A 272 3.14 7.32 25.41
CA ARG A 272 3.00 8.32 26.50
C ARG A 272 3.84 9.57 26.24
N ALA A 273 5.04 9.40 25.70
CA ALA A 273 5.93 10.51 25.35
C ALA A 273 5.53 11.20 24.04
N GLN A 274 4.55 10.69 23.32
CA GLN A 274 4.13 11.18 21.99
C GLN A 274 5.32 11.39 21.03
N LYS A 275 6.25 10.41 20.98
CA LYS A 275 7.38 10.48 20.07
C LYS A 275 6.92 10.58 18.64
N VAL A 276 7.68 11.28 17.80
CA VAL A 276 7.39 11.34 16.36
C VAL A 276 7.47 9.94 15.78
N MET A 277 6.45 9.54 15.05
CA MET A 277 6.37 8.30 14.30
C MET A 277 7.02 8.50 12.92
N TYR A 278 6.49 9.44 12.16
CA TYR A 278 7.04 9.85 10.87
C TYR A 278 6.66 11.29 10.53
N THR A 279 7.30 11.83 9.50
CA THR A 279 6.98 13.13 8.92
C THR A 279 6.79 12.95 7.43
N TYR A 280 5.67 13.45 6.86
CA TYR A 280 5.53 13.57 5.42
C TYR A 280 6.36 14.71 4.87
N VAL A 281 7.07 14.43 3.79
CA VAL A 281 7.90 15.41 3.09
C VAL A 281 7.42 15.50 1.63
N PHE A 282 6.88 16.64 1.27
CA PHE A 282 6.42 16.99 -0.07
C PHE A 282 7.52 17.67 -0.89
N ASN A 283 7.23 17.97 -2.15
CA ASN A 283 8.13 18.72 -3.00
C ASN A 283 8.36 20.14 -2.46
N LYS A 284 9.38 20.86 -3.00
CA LYS A 284 9.80 22.19 -2.52
C LYS A 284 8.70 23.25 -2.52
N LYS A 285 7.69 23.11 -3.38
CA LYS A 285 6.55 24.04 -3.46
C LYS A 285 5.60 23.86 -2.28
N TYR A 286 5.54 22.68 -1.72
CA TYR A 286 4.57 22.28 -0.70
C TYR A 286 5.22 21.91 0.64
N THR A 287 6.37 22.49 0.97
CA THR A 287 7.04 22.26 2.26
C THR A 287 6.19 22.65 3.47
N SER A 288 5.23 23.59 3.30
CA SER A 288 4.26 23.94 4.34
C SER A 288 3.25 22.82 4.64
N TRP A 289 3.21 21.78 3.81
CA TRP A 289 2.37 20.59 4.02
C TRP A 289 3.11 19.47 4.75
N ASN A 290 4.42 19.64 4.98
CA ASN A 290 5.16 18.70 5.79
C ASN A 290 4.53 18.65 7.17
N GLU A 291 4.08 17.46 7.57
CA GLU A 291 3.39 17.23 8.84
C GLU A 291 3.99 16.02 9.54
N SER A 292 4.20 16.16 10.86
CA SER A 292 4.70 15.07 11.69
C SER A 292 3.56 14.40 12.43
N TYR A 293 3.52 13.08 12.33
CA TYR A 293 2.60 12.22 13.05
C TYR A 293 3.32 11.62 14.26
N LYS A 294 2.61 11.46 15.37
CA LYS A 294 3.16 11.00 16.62
C LYS A 294 2.54 9.69 17.05
N PHE A 295 3.30 8.90 17.77
CA PHE A 295 2.75 7.76 18.47
C PHE A 295 1.79 8.21 19.56
N TYR A 296 0.69 7.48 19.69
CA TYR A 296 -0.17 7.46 20.87
C TYR A 296 -0.50 6.00 21.18
N LYS A 297 -0.42 5.59 22.43
CA LYS A 297 -0.62 4.17 22.77
C LYS A 297 -2.09 3.79 22.66
N VAL A 298 -2.35 2.72 21.90
CA VAL A 298 -3.65 2.04 21.83
C VAL A 298 -3.50 0.66 22.48
N GLY A 299 -4.41 0.33 23.38
CA GLY A 299 -4.38 -0.95 24.10
C GLY A 299 -3.25 -1.07 25.13
N ASN A 300 -3.04 -2.29 25.62
CA ASN A 300 -2.17 -2.60 26.76
C ASN A 300 -0.94 -3.44 26.47
N LEU A 301 -0.70 -3.88 25.22
CA LEU A 301 0.55 -4.53 24.86
C LEU A 301 1.73 -3.59 25.14
N ASP A 302 2.82 -4.13 25.67
CA ASP A 302 4.04 -3.38 25.97
C ASP A 302 5.24 -4.18 25.47
N LEU A 303 5.52 -4.03 24.21
CA LEU A 303 6.53 -4.80 23.50
C LEU A 303 7.86 -4.04 23.51
N SER A 304 8.96 -4.73 23.86
CA SER A 304 10.33 -4.19 23.73
C SER A 304 10.96 -4.55 22.38
N ARG A 305 10.43 -5.59 21.74
CA ARG A 305 10.88 -6.07 20.42
C ARG A 305 9.73 -6.68 19.64
N ILE A 306 9.92 -6.86 18.34
CA ILE A 306 8.97 -7.44 17.43
C ILE A 306 9.70 -8.16 16.29
N VAL A 307 9.11 -9.24 15.80
CA VAL A 307 9.57 -9.95 14.60
C VAL A 307 8.55 -9.76 13.48
N PHE A 308 9.03 -9.36 12.31
CA PHE A 308 8.23 -9.37 11.08
C PHE A 308 8.71 -10.51 10.17
N ILE A 309 7.77 -11.29 9.65
CA ILE A 309 8.03 -12.20 8.55
C ILE A 309 7.69 -11.45 7.26
N VAL A 310 8.67 -11.32 6.36
CA VAL A 310 8.58 -10.48 5.18
C VAL A 310 9.04 -11.20 3.91
N SER A 311 8.67 -10.66 2.76
CA SER A 311 9.14 -11.11 1.45
C SER A 311 9.26 -9.92 0.49
N PRO A 312 9.74 -10.09 -0.76
CA PRO A 312 9.69 -9.04 -1.78
C PRO A 312 8.29 -8.51 -2.08
N SER A 313 7.22 -9.16 -1.62
CA SER A 313 5.85 -8.65 -1.72
C SER A 313 5.44 -7.76 -0.54
N SER A 314 6.23 -7.70 0.55
CA SER A 314 5.96 -6.81 1.68
C SER A 314 6.27 -5.37 1.28
N ALA A 315 5.26 -4.55 1.03
CA ALA A 315 5.43 -3.23 0.41
C ALA A 315 4.70 -2.11 1.15
N SER A 316 5.15 -0.87 0.92
CA SER A 316 4.41 0.35 1.24
C SER A 316 4.04 0.46 2.74
N ALA A 317 2.74 0.38 3.13
CA ALA A 317 2.30 0.46 4.52
C ALA A 317 2.95 -0.61 5.41
N SER A 318 3.26 -1.80 4.88
CA SER A 318 4.05 -2.82 5.58
C SER A 318 5.46 -2.33 5.90
N GLU A 319 6.13 -1.73 4.92
CA GLU A 319 7.48 -1.16 5.09
C GLU A 319 7.46 0.09 5.97
N LEU A 320 6.38 0.89 5.86
CA LEU A 320 6.18 2.05 6.72
C LEU A 320 6.04 1.63 8.18
N LEU A 321 5.30 0.56 8.48
CA LEU A 321 5.17 0.00 9.82
C LEU A 321 6.54 -0.40 10.39
N ILE A 322 7.35 -1.12 9.62
CA ILE A 322 8.71 -1.51 9.98
C ILE A 322 9.57 -0.27 10.23
N ASN A 323 9.59 0.67 9.28
CA ASN A 323 10.38 1.90 9.36
C ASN A 323 10.02 2.77 10.56
N ASN A 324 8.74 2.80 10.95
CA ASN A 324 8.25 3.62 12.05
C ASN A 324 8.54 2.99 13.43
N LEU A 325 8.54 1.66 13.53
CA LEU A 325 8.82 0.96 14.79
C LEU A 325 10.33 0.78 15.06
N ASP A 326 11.17 0.67 14.02
CA ASP A 326 12.61 0.50 14.14
C ASP A 326 13.32 1.53 15.09
N PRO A 327 12.94 2.84 15.10
CA PRO A 327 13.55 3.81 16.01
C PRO A 327 13.14 3.66 17.48
N VAL A 328 12.12 2.88 17.79
CA VAL A 328 11.48 2.89 19.12
C VAL A 328 11.44 1.54 19.82
N MET A 329 11.79 0.46 19.10
CA MET A 329 11.90 -0.89 19.65
C MET A 329 12.86 -1.75 18.83
N ASP A 330 13.24 -2.93 19.34
CA ASP A 330 14.08 -3.89 18.58
C ASP A 330 13.22 -4.59 17.54
N VAL A 331 13.46 -4.31 16.26
CA VAL A 331 12.75 -4.90 15.10
C VAL A 331 13.66 -5.92 14.44
N LYS A 332 13.14 -7.12 14.19
CA LYS A 332 13.81 -8.16 13.40
C LYS A 332 12.98 -8.60 12.21
N LEU A 333 13.66 -8.80 11.10
CA LEU A 333 13.08 -9.24 9.85
C LEU A 333 13.55 -10.66 9.50
N ILE A 334 12.60 -11.56 9.29
CA ILE A 334 12.82 -12.94 8.82
C ILE A 334 12.10 -13.09 7.49
N GLY A 335 12.70 -13.79 6.53
CA GLY A 335 12.04 -14.07 5.25
C GLY A 335 12.96 -14.14 4.07
N GLU A 336 12.41 -13.94 2.88
CA GLU A 336 13.18 -13.96 1.65
C GLU A 336 13.91 -12.62 1.44
N THR A 337 15.21 -12.63 1.34
CA THR A 337 16.11 -11.55 0.96
C THR A 337 15.81 -10.14 1.50
N ARG A 338 14.68 -9.53 1.17
CA ARG A 338 14.32 -8.14 1.51
C ARG A 338 12.82 -7.88 1.31
N THR A 339 12.36 -6.70 1.74
CA THR A 339 11.04 -6.16 1.38
C THR A 339 11.05 -5.52 -0.02
N TYR A 340 9.92 -5.00 -0.47
CA TYR A 340 9.72 -4.49 -1.84
C TYR A 340 10.53 -3.23 -2.16
N GLY A 341 10.47 -2.19 -1.30
CA GLY A 341 11.18 -0.93 -1.51
C GLY A 341 10.30 0.24 -1.98
N LYS A 342 9.13 0.46 -1.37
CA LYS A 342 8.23 1.59 -1.70
C LYS A 342 8.15 2.63 -0.56
N PRO A 343 9.12 3.55 -0.44
CA PRO A 343 9.16 4.57 0.63
C PRO A 343 8.27 5.79 0.37
N VAL A 344 7.50 5.80 -0.70
CA VAL A 344 6.74 6.94 -1.19
C VAL A 344 5.25 6.67 -1.20
N GLY A 345 4.47 7.75 -1.14
CA GLY A 345 3.03 7.68 -1.17
C GLY A 345 2.41 8.69 -2.14
N PHE A 346 1.11 8.53 -2.33
CA PHE A 346 0.28 9.35 -3.20
C PHE A 346 -1.15 9.41 -2.63
N PHE A 347 -1.95 10.29 -3.17
CA PHE A 347 -3.38 10.40 -2.89
C PHE A 347 -4.15 10.65 -4.20
N PRO A 348 -5.45 10.31 -4.26
CA PRO A 348 -6.24 10.49 -5.46
C PRO A 348 -6.41 11.98 -5.80
N ILE A 349 -6.09 12.33 -7.02
CA ILE A 349 -6.33 13.67 -7.59
C ILE A 349 -7.34 13.53 -8.72
N PRO A 350 -8.56 14.07 -8.56
CA PRO A 350 -9.60 13.90 -9.57
C PRO A 350 -9.28 14.68 -10.85
N VAL A 351 -9.43 13.96 -11.98
CA VAL A 351 -9.29 14.49 -13.34
C VAL A 351 -10.42 13.91 -14.18
N PHE A 352 -11.50 14.67 -14.40
CA PHE A 352 -12.71 14.22 -15.10
C PHE A 352 -13.27 12.91 -14.51
N GLN A 353 -13.36 11.83 -15.30
CA GLN A 353 -13.81 10.50 -14.84
C GLN A 353 -12.71 9.67 -14.17
N TYR A 354 -11.50 10.17 -14.12
CA TYR A 354 -10.34 9.49 -13.55
C TYR A 354 -9.90 10.09 -12.22
N ASN A 355 -9.13 9.32 -11.48
CA ASN A 355 -8.19 9.77 -10.46
C ASN A 355 -6.77 9.49 -10.94
N ILE A 356 -5.87 10.45 -10.76
CA ILE A 356 -4.43 10.25 -10.94
C ILE A 356 -3.76 10.14 -9.58
N PHE A 357 -2.73 9.32 -9.50
CA PHE A 357 -1.96 9.05 -8.27
C PHE A 357 -0.46 9.29 -8.52
N PRO A 358 -0.04 10.54 -8.74
CA PRO A 358 1.38 10.84 -8.85
C PRO A 358 2.06 10.66 -7.50
N VAL A 359 3.26 10.09 -7.46
CA VAL A 359 4.08 10.08 -6.23
C VAL A 359 4.22 11.50 -5.71
N SER A 360 3.65 11.78 -4.53
CA SER A 360 3.46 13.13 -4.02
C SER A 360 4.32 13.44 -2.80
N PHE A 361 4.65 12.43 -2.00
CA PHE A 361 5.40 12.60 -0.76
C PHE A 361 6.24 11.36 -0.45
N LYS A 362 7.20 11.53 0.47
CA LYS A 362 7.89 10.44 1.13
C LYS A 362 7.64 10.51 2.64
N SER A 363 7.69 9.37 3.30
CA SER A 363 7.58 9.25 4.75
C SER A 363 8.97 9.11 5.36
N VAL A 364 9.30 9.98 6.31
CA VAL A 364 10.60 10.03 7.00
C VAL A 364 10.38 9.67 8.46
N ASN A 365 11.01 8.62 8.98
CA ASN A 365 10.89 8.25 10.39
C ASN A 365 11.63 9.21 11.33
N SER A 366 11.52 9.01 12.64
CA SER A 366 12.10 9.90 13.65
C SER A 366 13.65 9.94 13.64
N LEU A 367 14.32 9.00 12.97
CA LEU A 367 15.77 9.00 12.76
C LEU A 367 16.19 9.55 11.39
N GLY A 368 15.25 10.09 10.60
CA GLY A 368 15.52 10.63 9.28
C GLY A 368 15.60 9.57 8.16
N LYS A 369 15.30 8.30 8.42
CA LYS A 369 15.29 7.26 7.40
C LYS A 369 14.02 7.38 6.51
N ALA A 370 14.23 7.39 5.19
CA ALA A 370 13.15 7.50 4.19
C ALA A 370 13.47 6.82 2.86
N ASP A 371 14.74 6.51 2.59
CA ASP A 371 15.18 6.17 1.24
C ASP A 371 15.42 4.64 1.10
N PHE A 372 14.43 3.83 1.54
CA PHE A 372 14.47 2.38 1.42
C PHE A 372 13.95 1.86 0.07
N PHE A 373 14.32 2.52 -1.04
CA PHE A 373 13.95 2.10 -2.40
C PHE A 373 14.46 0.71 -2.79
N ALA A 374 15.46 0.19 -2.09
CA ALA A 374 15.91 -1.18 -2.25
C ALA A 374 15.22 -2.17 -1.31
N GLY A 375 14.24 -1.74 -0.53
CA GLY A 375 13.63 -2.52 0.53
C GLY A 375 14.53 -2.68 1.75
N PHE A 376 13.97 -3.23 2.83
CA PHE A 376 14.72 -3.59 4.04
C PHE A 376 15.29 -4.99 3.87
N PRO A 377 16.62 -5.19 4.01
CA PRO A 377 17.19 -6.53 4.04
C PRO A 377 16.71 -7.29 5.28
N VAL A 378 16.56 -8.60 5.17
CA VAL A 378 16.21 -9.44 6.31
C VAL A 378 17.43 -9.67 7.23
N ASP A 379 17.18 -9.80 8.54
CA ASP A 379 18.20 -10.22 9.52
C ASP A 379 18.50 -11.72 9.40
N LYS A 380 17.48 -12.51 9.02
CA LYS A 380 17.58 -13.94 8.78
C LYS A 380 16.91 -14.33 7.48
N ASN A 381 17.67 -14.85 6.54
CA ASN A 381 17.12 -15.36 5.29
C ASN A 381 16.46 -16.73 5.52
N VAL A 382 15.16 -16.81 5.23
CA VAL A 382 14.36 -18.05 5.27
C VAL A 382 13.40 -17.99 4.09
N ALA A 383 13.44 -19.00 3.23
CA ALA A 383 12.54 -19.08 2.09
C ALA A 383 11.07 -19.24 2.51
N ASP A 384 10.16 -18.83 1.63
CA ASP A 384 8.73 -19.03 1.83
C ASP A 384 8.40 -20.54 1.80
N ASP A 385 7.94 -21.06 2.90
CA ASP A 385 7.54 -22.46 3.04
C ASP A 385 6.09 -22.63 2.58
N LEU A 386 5.93 -23.02 1.33
CA LEU A 386 4.62 -23.27 0.73
C LEU A 386 4.08 -24.70 1.00
N VAL A 387 4.77 -25.50 1.80
CA VAL A 387 4.39 -26.89 2.11
C VAL A 387 3.55 -26.96 3.37
N HIS A 388 3.80 -26.08 4.34
CA HIS A 388 3.08 -26.01 5.60
C HIS A 388 2.09 -24.85 5.61
N ASP A 389 0.99 -25.03 6.34
CA ASP A 389 -0.03 -23.98 6.53
C ASP A 389 0.42 -22.94 7.56
N PHE A 390 -0.24 -21.78 7.55
CA PHE A 390 -0.02 -20.78 8.59
C PHE A 390 -0.29 -21.34 9.98
N GLY A 391 0.61 -21.03 10.92
CA GLY A 391 0.50 -21.49 12.30
C GLY A 391 1.01 -22.89 12.59
N ASP A 392 1.46 -23.62 11.58
CA ASP A 392 2.23 -24.85 11.78
C ASP A 392 3.63 -24.48 12.29
N GLU A 393 4.04 -25.06 13.41
CA GLU A 393 5.36 -24.81 14.01
C GLU A 393 6.52 -25.37 13.17
N SER A 394 6.21 -26.21 12.19
CA SER A 394 7.17 -26.71 11.19
C SER A 394 7.36 -25.76 10.02
N GLU A 395 6.44 -24.77 9.83
CA GLU A 395 6.59 -23.74 8.80
C GLU A 395 7.87 -22.94 9.04
N ALA A 396 8.74 -22.88 8.03
CA ALA A 396 10.13 -22.49 8.19
C ALA A 396 10.31 -21.08 8.79
N ASN A 397 9.52 -20.09 8.34
CA ASN A 397 9.60 -18.71 8.82
C ASN A 397 9.06 -18.58 10.26
N LEU A 398 7.92 -19.18 10.55
CA LEU A 398 7.35 -19.20 11.89
C LEU A 398 8.27 -19.93 12.88
N LYS A 399 8.80 -21.08 12.48
CA LYS A 399 9.78 -21.85 13.28
C LYS A 399 10.98 -21.00 13.67
N GLU A 400 11.56 -20.27 12.70
CA GLU A 400 12.69 -19.39 12.96
C GLU A 400 12.31 -18.21 13.87
N ALA A 401 11.14 -17.61 13.66
CA ALA A 401 10.64 -16.52 14.50
C ALA A 401 10.44 -16.98 15.97
N LEU A 402 9.82 -18.14 16.17
CA LEU A 402 9.63 -18.74 17.49
C LEU A 402 10.99 -19.10 18.12
N PHE A 403 11.93 -19.62 17.33
CA PHE A 403 13.28 -19.92 17.82
C PHE A 403 14.01 -18.65 18.27
N TYR A 404 14.01 -17.59 17.45
CA TYR A 404 14.64 -16.30 17.78
C TYR A 404 14.06 -15.71 19.06
N LEU A 405 12.73 -15.63 19.15
CA LEU A 405 12.07 -15.06 20.33
C LEU A 405 12.32 -15.88 21.60
N SER A 406 12.56 -17.20 21.48
CA SER A 406 12.87 -18.08 22.61
C SER A 406 14.32 -17.96 23.07
N ASN A 407 15.28 -17.79 22.15
CA ASN A 407 16.70 -17.95 22.41
C ASN A 407 17.50 -16.63 22.32
N ASN A 408 16.90 -15.55 21.82
CA ASN A 408 17.52 -14.22 21.52
C ASN A 408 18.65 -14.30 20.47
N VAL A 409 18.71 -15.37 19.71
CA VAL A 409 19.64 -15.57 18.59
C VAL A 409 18.94 -16.30 17.48
N PHE A 410 19.34 -16.07 16.24
CA PHE A 410 18.87 -16.86 15.12
C PHE A 410 19.48 -18.26 15.14
N SER A 411 18.75 -19.22 14.58
CA SER A 411 19.25 -20.59 14.48
C SER A 411 20.52 -20.65 13.60
N ALA A 412 21.42 -21.56 13.95
CA ALA A 412 22.62 -21.82 13.12
C ALA A 412 22.30 -22.69 11.88
N ILE A 413 21.06 -23.16 11.76
CA ILE A 413 20.65 -24.11 10.70
C ILE A 413 20.62 -23.40 9.36
N ALA A 414 21.37 -23.94 8.42
CA ALA A 414 21.25 -23.59 7.00
C ALA A 414 19.82 -23.92 6.51
N PRO A 415 19.26 -23.15 5.58
CA PRO A 415 17.90 -23.37 5.10
C PRO A 415 17.72 -24.76 4.52
N ASP A 416 16.70 -25.47 4.99
CA ASP A 416 16.31 -26.78 4.48
C ASP A 416 15.95 -26.73 2.98
N ARG A 417 16.28 -27.80 2.25
CA ARG A 417 15.91 -28.14 0.85
C ARG A 417 16.25 -27.13 -0.25
N ILE A 418 16.20 -25.82 -0.04
CA ILE A 418 16.55 -24.81 -1.04
C ILE A 418 18.06 -24.70 -1.20
N SER A 419 18.85 -25.19 -0.26
CA SER A 419 20.32 -25.24 -0.36
C SER A 419 20.86 -26.04 -1.57
N SER A 420 20.05 -26.87 -2.21
CA SER A 420 20.37 -27.57 -3.45
C SER A 420 19.93 -26.85 -4.73
N VAL A 421 19.12 -25.78 -4.59
CA VAL A 421 18.63 -24.98 -5.71
C VAL A 421 19.59 -23.80 -5.92
N SER A 422 20.01 -23.57 -7.16
CA SER A 422 20.94 -22.46 -7.46
C SER A 422 20.31 -21.10 -7.09
N SER A 423 21.14 -20.16 -6.63
CA SER A 423 20.69 -18.78 -6.34
C SER A 423 20.01 -18.11 -7.54
N ALA A 424 20.47 -18.42 -8.77
CA ALA A 424 19.87 -17.92 -10.01
C ALA A 424 18.44 -18.46 -10.21
N GLU A 425 18.19 -19.71 -9.86
CA GLU A 425 16.88 -20.34 -9.98
C GLU A 425 15.92 -19.77 -8.90
N VAL A 426 16.38 -19.58 -7.67
CA VAL A 426 15.59 -18.94 -6.61
C VAL A 426 15.20 -17.52 -7.04
N GLN A 427 16.14 -16.76 -7.58
CA GLN A 427 15.88 -15.41 -8.07
C GLN A 427 14.87 -15.41 -9.22
N ARG A 428 15.03 -16.27 -10.22
CA ARG A 428 14.11 -16.38 -11.35
C ARG A 428 12.68 -16.71 -10.88
N VAL A 429 12.53 -17.65 -9.97
CA VAL A 429 11.19 -18.00 -9.43
C VAL A 429 10.62 -16.85 -8.60
N SER A 430 11.45 -16.13 -7.85
CA SER A 430 11.02 -14.93 -7.15
C SER A 430 10.53 -13.84 -8.13
N GLU A 431 11.23 -13.62 -9.22
CA GLU A 431 10.82 -12.68 -10.29
C GLU A 431 9.47 -13.07 -10.90
N LEU A 432 9.26 -14.35 -11.25
CA LEU A 432 7.97 -14.86 -11.75
C LEU A 432 6.85 -14.69 -10.72
N ASN A 433 7.11 -15.01 -9.46
CA ASN A 433 6.11 -14.85 -8.39
C ASN A 433 5.78 -13.38 -8.14
N ASN A 434 6.75 -12.48 -8.31
CA ASN A 434 6.53 -11.04 -8.22
C ASN A 434 5.73 -10.53 -9.44
N GLU A 435 6.02 -11.01 -10.64
CA GLU A 435 5.24 -10.69 -11.83
C GLU A 435 3.76 -11.03 -11.66
N ILE A 436 3.45 -12.24 -11.16
CA ILE A 436 2.07 -12.64 -10.84
C ILE A 436 1.48 -11.72 -9.75
N ALA A 437 2.26 -11.39 -8.73
CA ALA A 437 1.81 -10.52 -7.64
C ALA A 437 1.63 -9.05 -8.09
N ASP A 438 2.40 -8.56 -9.05
CA ASP A 438 2.34 -7.17 -9.52
C ASP A 438 1.04 -6.84 -10.26
N HIS A 439 0.30 -7.84 -10.72
CA HIS A 439 -1.07 -7.67 -11.21
C HIS A 439 -2.09 -7.41 -10.07
N LEU A 440 -1.71 -7.65 -8.80
CA LEU A 440 -2.56 -7.29 -7.67
C LEU A 440 -2.51 -5.77 -7.44
N PRO A 441 -3.65 -5.11 -7.22
CA PRO A 441 -3.67 -3.68 -6.94
C PRO A 441 -2.87 -3.37 -5.67
N SER A 442 -1.76 -2.67 -5.81
CA SER A 442 -1.02 -2.11 -4.66
C SER A 442 -1.56 -0.72 -4.36
N VAL A 443 -2.78 -0.64 -3.83
CA VAL A 443 -3.40 0.64 -3.52
C VAL A 443 -2.88 1.12 -2.17
N THR A 444 -1.96 2.06 -2.19
CA THR A 444 -1.68 2.89 -1.01
C THR A 444 -2.52 4.14 -1.15
N VAL A 445 -3.78 4.07 -0.77
CA VAL A 445 -4.64 5.25 -0.68
C VAL A 445 -4.49 5.81 0.73
N GLU A 446 -3.96 7.01 0.85
CA GLU A 446 -4.10 7.76 2.08
C GLU A 446 -5.56 8.20 2.22
N ASN A 447 -6.17 7.83 3.33
CA ASN A 447 -7.28 8.61 3.84
C ASN A 447 -6.74 10.03 4.07
N ARG A 448 -7.29 10.97 3.32
CA ARG A 448 -6.92 12.39 3.23
C ARG A 448 -6.35 12.90 4.55
N PRO A 449 -5.18 13.56 4.54
CA PRO A 449 -4.72 14.29 5.72
C PRO A 449 -5.88 15.12 6.27
N SER A 450 -6.13 15.07 7.56
CA SER A 450 -7.22 15.81 8.22
C SER A 450 -7.15 17.33 7.98
N ARG A 451 -6.04 17.79 7.41
CA ARG A 451 -5.77 19.14 6.94
C ARG A 451 -5.35 19.14 5.48
N MET A 452 -6.22 18.68 4.58
CA MET A 452 -5.98 19.00 3.17
C MET A 452 -5.88 20.50 3.00
N PRO A 453 -4.77 21.01 2.45
CA PRO A 453 -4.65 22.44 2.17
C PRO A 453 -5.80 22.91 1.27
N PRO A 454 -6.18 24.17 1.36
CA PRO A 454 -7.28 24.75 0.57
C PRO A 454 -7.15 24.54 -0.94
N PHE A 455 -5.93 24.30 -1.42
CA PHE A 455 -5.62 24.04 -2.82
C PHE A 455 -6.15 22.68 -3.30
N VAL A 456 -5.96 21.60 -2.57
CA VAL A 456 -6.50 20.28 -2.96
C VAL A 456 -8.03 20.33 -2.94
N ARG A 457 -8.63 21.09 -1.99
CA ARG A 457 -10.08 21.40 -2.01
C ARG A 457 -10.49 22.21 -3.24
N ARG A 458 -9.63 23.07 -3.81
CA ARG A 458 -9.91 23.81 -5.05
C ARG A 458 -9.74 22.96 -6.31
N LEU A 459 -8.90 21.94 -6.28
CA LEU A 459 -8.77 20.97 -7.38
C LEU A 459 -9.96 20.00 -7.46
N GLN A 460 -10.78 19.94 -6.39
CA GLN A 460 -11.99 19.11 -6.32
C GLN A 460 -13.27 19.85 -6.76
N LYS A 461 -13.22 21.16 -7.00
CA LYS A 461 -14.27 21.96 -7.63
C LYS A 461 -13.94 22.24 -9.09
#